data_12e6beb75ba9682e050a044ae8143adb
#
_entry.id   12e6beb75ba9682e050a044ae8143adb
#
_cell.length_a   1.000
_cell.length_b   1.000
_cell.length_c   1.000
_cell.angle_alpha   90.00
_cell.angle_beta   90.00
_cell.angle_gamma   90.00
#
_symmetry.space_group_name_H-M   'P 1'
#
loop_
_entity.id
_entity.type
_entity.pdbx_description
1 polymer ?
#
loop_
_entity_poly.entity_id
_entity_poly.type
_entity_poly.pdbx_seq_one_letter_code
_entity_poly.pdbx_strand_id
1 'polypeptide(L)'
;GMACTERLIYDNVWGLPGSVGFYQAKPPSYLDVPSEMGWAAVNIADPQNPVGSKGIGEPVMGCSAAALLCAISEALGGHYFNRTPVVIDMIVNAHSGQPQSHTPLQVNTQ
;
A
#
# COMPACT_ATOMS: atom_id res chain seq x y z
N GLY A 1 -1.51 -5.03 1.36
CA GLY A 1 -0.54 -4.96 2.46
C GLY A 1 0.25 -3.67 2.43
N MET A 2 1.01 -3.42 1.38
CA MET A 2 1.82 -2.20 1.21
C MET A 2 1.03 -0.89 1.35
N ALA A 3 -0.24 -0.90 0.98
CA ALA A 3 -1.08 0.29 1.05
C ALA A 3 -1.59 0.59 2.46
N CYS A 4 -2.00 -0.44 3.23
CA CYS A 4 -2.81 -0.23 4.42
C CYS A 4 -2.37 -0.97 5.69
N THR A 5 -1.57 -2.02 5.62
CA THR A 5 -1.32 -2.86 6.79
C THR A 5 0.15 -3.17 7.08
N GLU A 6 0.94 -3.44 6.06
CA GLU A 6 2.32 -3.85 6.23
C GLU A 6 3.21 -2.68 6.61
N ARG A 7 3.85 -2.79 7.75
CA ARG A 7 4.73 -1.75 8.26
C ARG A 7 6.11 -2.33 8.55
N LEU A 8 7.13 -1.74 7.99
CA LEU A 8 8.52 -2.04 8.32
C LEU A 8 8.97 -1.12 9.45
N ILE A 9 9.20 -1.72 10.61
CA ILE A 9 9.55 -1.00 11.83
C ILE A 9 10.97 -1.35 12.23
N TYR A 10 11.76 -0.32 12.54
CA TYR A 10 13.11 -0.47 13.04
C TYR A 10 13.26 0.19 14.41
N ASP A 11 14.06 -0.43 15.27
CA ASP A 11 14.53 0.18 16.50
C ASP A 11 15.46 1.36 16.16
N ASN A 12 15.17 2.53 16.74
CA ASN A 12 15.90 3.76 16.41
C ASN A 12 17.33 3.82 17.00
N VAL A 13 17.64 2.95 17.96
CA VAL A 13 18.96 2.94 18.61
C VAL A 13 19.87 1.90 17.96
N TRP A 14 19.35 0.71 17.75
CA TRP A 14 20.13 -0.44 17.29
C TRP A 14 19.93 -0.78 15.82
N GLY A 15 18.93 -0.20 15.18
CA GLY A 15 18.59 -0.47 13.78
C GLY A 15 18.03 -1.87 13.54
N LEU A 16 17.63 -2.56 14.59
CA LEU A 16 17.09 -3.92 14.48
C LEU A 16 15.64 -3.87 13.98
N PRO A 17 15.25 -4.80 13.07
CA PRO A 17 13.87 -4.87 12.60
C PRO A 17 12.95 -5.34 13.72
N GLY A 18 11.88 -4.58 13.97
CA GLY A 18 10.79 -4.95 14.88
C GLY A 18 9.72 -5.82 14.24
N SER A 19 9.67 -5.84 12.90
CA SER A 19 8.69 -6.62 12.13
C SER A 19 9.30 -7.95 11.69
N VAL A 20 9.57 -8.84 12.65
CA VAL A 20 10.32 -10.08 12.41
C VAL A 20 9.44 -11.28 12.01
N GLY A 21 8.13 -11.13 11.99
CA GLY A 21 7.19 -12.20 11.62
C GLY A 21 5.86 -11.64 11.12
N PHE A 22 5.02 -12.50 10.62
CA PHE A 22 3.71 -12.11 10.04
C PHE A 22 2.78 -11.42 11.03
N TYR A 23 2.88 -11.76 12.31
CA TYR A 23 2.08 -11.13 13.35
C TYR A 23 2.42 -9.63 13.51
N GLN A 24 3.69 -9.27 13.45
CA GLN A 24 4.17 -7.90 13.54
C GLN A 24 4.08 -7.15 12.20
N ALA A 25 4.46 -7.82 11.11
CA ALA A 25 4.45 -7.23 9.77
C ALA A 25 3.04 -7.00 9.20
N LYS A 26 2.04 -7.75 9.70
CA LYS A 26 0.63 -7.58 9.33
C LYS A 26 0.36 -7.71 7.83
N PRO A 27 0.84 -8.75 7.13
CA PRO A 27 0.36 -8.99 5.78
C PRO A 27 -1.16 -9.18 5.78
N PRO A 28 -1.87 -8.80 4.71
CA PRO A 28 -3.30 -9.01 4.63
C PRO A 28 -3.66 -10.48 4.81
N SER A 29 -4.74 -10.72 5.55
CA SER A 29 -5.30 -12.05 5.69
C SER A 29 -6.21 -12.38 4.52
N TYR A 30 -6.62 -13.63 4.43
CA TYR A 30 -7.58 -14.05 3.42
C TYR A 30 -8.92 -13.29 3.49
N LEU A 31 -9.30 -12.84 4.69
CA LEU A 31 -10.54 -12.09 4.92
C LEU A 31 -10.45 -10.61 4.50
N ASP A 32 -9.26 -10.11 4.26
CA ASP A 32 -9.05 -8.73 3.80
C ASP A 32 -9.21 -8.58 2.28
N VAL A 33 -9.31 -9.71 1.57
CA VAL A 33 -9.52 -9.72 0.12
C VAL A 33 -10.99 -9.42 -0.19
N PRO A 34 -11.30 -8.46 -1.07
CA PRO A 34 -12.68 -8.21 -1.47
C PRO A 34 -13.35 -9.46 -2.04
N SER A 35 -14.62 -9.69 -1.67
CA SER A 35 -15.39 -10.82 -2.18
C SER A 35 -15.66 -10.72 -3.68
N GLU A 36 -15.70 -9.50 -4.19
CA GLU A 36 -15.88 -9.21 -5.62
C GLU A 36 -14.71 -8.39 -6.13
N MET A 37 -14.00 -8.90 -7.13
CA MET A 37 -12.92 -8.19 -7.81
C MET A 37 -13.15 -8.31 -9.31
N GLY A 38 -13.23 -7.15 -9.98
CA GLY A 38 -13.19 -7.09 -11.43
C GLY A 38 -11.77 -7.35 -11.94
N TRP A 39 -11.67 -8.07 -13.04
CA TRP A 39 -10.39 -8.25 -13.73
C TRP A 39 -10.59 -8.17 -15.24
N ALA A 40 -9.59 -7.67 -15.92
CA ALA A 40 -9.53 -7.65 -17.38
C ALA A 40 -8.09 -7.78 -17.83
N ALA A 41 -7.87 -8.36 -18.97
CA ALA A 41 -6.57 -8.46 -19.60
C ALA A 41 -6.61 -7.88 -21.01
N VAL A 42 -5.56 -7.12 -21.36
CA VAL A 42 -5.32 -6.73 -22.75
C VAL A 42 -4.75 -7.94 -23.45
N ASN A 43 -5.57 -8.68 -24.17
CA ASN A 43 -5.21 -9.94 -24.80
C ASN A 43 -4.47 -9.73 -26.14
N ILE A 44 -3.33 -9.04 -26.08
CA ILE A 44 -2.43 -8.82 -27.22
C ILE A 44 -1.19 -9.67 -27.00
N ALA A 45 -0.94 -10.59 -27.94
CA ALA A 45 0.24 -11.46 -27.88
C ALA A 45 1.53 -10.65 -27.94
N ASP A 46 2.52 -11.04 -27.14
CA ASP A 46 3.87 -10.47 -27.22
C ASP A 46 4.61 -11.04 -28.44
N PRO A 47 4.98 -10.24 -29.45
CA PRO A 47 5.65 -10.72 -30.64
C PRO A 47 7.07 -11.23 -30.40
N GLN A 48 7.67 -10.93 -29.25
CA GLN A 48 9.01 -11.37 -28.88
C GLN A 48 9.03 -12.71 -28.11
N ASN A 49 7.86 -13.25 -27.82
CA ASN A 49 7.72 -14.51 -27.09
C ASN A 49 7.04 -15.56 -27.99
N PRO A 50 7.62 -16.77 -28.16
CA PRO A 50 7.05 -17.81 -29.03
C PRO A 50 5.62 -18.23 -28.69
N VAL A 51 5.23 -18.12 -27.41
CA VAL A 51 3.87 -18.43 -26.96
C VAL A 51 3.00 -17.19 -26.75
N GLY A 52 3.53 -16.01 -27.05
CA GLY A 52 2.82 -14.73 -26.93
C GLY A 52 2.52 -14.27 -25.50
N SER A 53 3.08 -14.94 -24.49
CA SER A 53 2.81 -14.60 -23.09
C SER A 53 3.69 -13.47 -22.57
N LYS A 54 3.20 -12.77 -21.55
CA LYS A 54 3.94 -11.69 -20.86
C LYS A 54 3.75 -11.82 -19.36
N GLY A 55 4.84 -11.67 -18.60
CA GLY A 55 4.78 -11.58 -17.15
C GLY A 55 4.16 -10.26 -16.70
N ILE A 56 3.25 -10.31 -15.73
CA ILE A 56 2.49 -9.15 -15.26
C ILE A 56 2.49 -8.98 -13.73
N GLY A 57 3.29 -9.74 -13.00
CA GLY A 57 3.30 -9.68 -11.53
C GLY A 57 3.66 -8.30 -10.99
N GLU A 58 4.84 -7.82 -11.27
CA GLU A 58 5.33 -6.54 -10.77
C GLU A 58 4.61 -5.31 -11.33
N PRO A 59 4.27 -5.22 -12.63
CA PRO A 59 3.54 -4.07 -13.14
C PRO A 59 2.20 -3.82 -12.44
N VAL A 60 1.46 -4.87 -12.12
CA VAL A 60 0.20 -4.76 -11.39
C VAL A 60 0.42 -4.36 -9.93
N MET A 61 1.44 -4.93 -9.30
CA MET A 61 1.79 -4.61 -7.91
C MET A 61 2.26 -3.15 -7.75
N GLY A 62 3.00 -2.64 -8.72
CA GLY A 62 3.59 -1.30 -8.67
C GLY A 62 2.57 -0.16 -8.62
N CYS A 63 1.38 -0.33 -9.20
CA CYS A 63 0.35 0.71 -9.21
C CYS A 63 -0.69 0.57 -8.09
N SER A 64 -0.80 -0.60 -7.46
CA SER A 64 -1.91 -0.93 -6.54
C SER A 64 -1.92 -0.05 -5.29
N ALA A 65 -0.78 0.19 -4.67
CA ALA A 65 -0.70 1.02 -3.46
C ALA A 65 -1.12 2.47 -3.75
N ALA A 66 -0.64 3.05 -4.85
CA ALA A 66 -1.01 4.40 -5.23
C ALA A 66 -2.50 4.53 -5.57
N ALA A 67 -3.05 3.57 -6.30
CA ALA A 67 -4.47 3.55 -6.65
C ALA A 67 -5.36 3.49 -5.40
N LEU A 68 -4.99 2.65 -4.43
CA LEU A 68 -5.75 2.53 -3.18
C LEU A 68 -5.64 3.80 -2.32
N LEU A 69 -4.45 4.41 -2.26
CA LEU A 69 -4.28 5.69 -1.57
C LEU A 69 -5.15 6.81 -2.18
N CYS A 70 -5.21 6.90 -3.49
CA CYS A 70 -6.07 7.85 -4.18
C CYS A 70 -7.54 7.62 -3.83
N ALA A 71 -7.98 6.36 -3.85
CA ALA A 71 -9.36 6.00 -3.51
C ALA A 71 -9.71 6.35 -2.04
N ILE A 72 -8.81 6.09 -1.10
CA ILE A 72 -8.99 6.46 0.31
C ILE A 72 -9.03 7.97 0.46
N SER A 73 -8.14 8.70 -0.18
CA SER A 73 -8.11 10.17 -0.16
C SER A 73 -9.40 10.78 -0.70
N GLU A 74 -9.91 10.25 -1.80
CA GLU A 74 -11.18 10.69 -2.39
C GLU A 74 -12.36 10.41 -1.46
N ALA A 75 -12.42 9.22 -0.87
CA ALA A 75 -13.46 8.85 0.09
C ALA A 75 -13.46 9.75 1.36
N LEU A 76 -12.33 10.31 1.71
CA LEU A 76 -12.16 11.25 2.83
C LEU A 76 -12.30 12.72 2.41
N GLY A 77 -12.91 12.99 1.25
CA GLY A 77 -13.13 14.35 0.79
C GLY A 77 -11.88 15.08 0.30
N GLY A 78 -10.89 14.35 -0.17
CA GLY A 78 -9.64 14.89 -0.71
C GLY A 78 -8.51 15.04 0.32
N HIS A 79 -8.61 14.33 1.44
CA HIS A 79 -7.51 14.31 2.42
C HIS A 79 -6.26 13.65 1.81
N TYR A 80 -5.16 14.37 1.78
CA TYR A 80 -3.93 13.90 1.14
C TYR A 80 -3.02 13.14 2.11
N PHE A 81 -2.75 11.88 1.78
CA PHE A 81 -1.72 11.09 2.45
C PHE A 81 -0.46 11.04 1.57
N ASN A 82 0.67 11.38 2.14
CA ASN A 82 1.97 11.41 1.44
C ASN A 82 2.87 10.22 1.79
N ARG A 83 2.32 9.18 2.38
CA ARG A 83 3.06 7.99 2.81
C ARG A 83 2.22 6.73 2.79
N THR A 84 2.86 5.59 2.70
CA THR A 84 2.31 4.25 2.90
C THR A 84 3.02 3.54 4.06
N PRO A 85 2.37 2.57 4.70
CA PRO A 85 0.94 2.26 4.62
C PRO A 85 0.07 3.34 5.27
N VAL A 86 -1.14 3.54 4.75
CA VAL A 86 -2.18 4.34 5.40
C VAL A 86 -2.97 3.42 6.31
N VAL A 87 -2.61 3.41 7.59
CA VAL A 87 -3.21 2.52 8.59
C VAL A 87 -4.48 3.10 9.17
N ILE A 88 -5.25 2.28 9.86
CA ILE A 88 -6.60 2.61 10.34
C ILE A 88 -6.64 3.90 11.19
N ASP A 89 -5.68 4.08 12.08
CA ASP A 89 -5.61 5.29 12.92
C ASP A 89 -5.44 6.57 12.09
N MET A 90 -4.69 6.52 10.99
CA MET A 90 -4.55 7.66 10.07
C MET A 90 -5.87 8.01 9.39
N ILE A 91 -6.63 7.00 8.98
CA ILE A 91 -7.94 7.18 8.34
C ILE A 91 -8.94 7.75 9.33
N VAL A 92 -9.01 7.18 10.52
CA VAL A 92 -9.93 7.63 11.59
C VAL A 92 -9.62 9.07 12.00
N ASN A 93 -8.34 9.41 12.18
CA ASN A 93 -7.94 10.78 12.52
C ASN A 93 -8.28 11.78 11.41
N ALA A 94 -8.03 11.41 10.16
CA ALA A 94 -8.40 12.25 9.01
C ALA A 94 -9.92 12.47 8.93
N HIS A 95 -10.71 11.41 9.10
CA HIS A 95 -12.18 11.49 9.09
C HIS A 95 -12.74 12.33 10.23
N SER A 96 -12.13 12.24 11.41
CA SER A 96 -12.59 12.94 12.62
C SER A 96 -11.99 14.34 12.78
N GLY A 97 -11.16 14.79 11.85
CA GLY A 97 -10.47 16.08 11.94
C GLY A 97 -9.44 16.14 13.07
N GLN A 98 -8.96 14.99 13.53
CA GLN A 98 -7.95 14.91 14.58
C GLN A 98 -6.53 14.98 13.99
N PRO A 99 -5.55 15.47 14.77
CA PRO A 99 -4.15 15.46 14.35
C PRO A 99 -3.67 14.04 14.09
N GLN A 100 -2.82 13.88 13.08
CA GLN A 100 -2.18 12.60 12.82
C GLN A 100 -1.19 12.24 13.93
N SER A 101 -1.19 10.98 14.33
CA SER A 101 -0.33 10.46 15.40
C SER A 101 1.12 10.20 14.98
N HIS A 102 1.42 10.34 13.69
CA HIS A 102 2.75 10.11 13.13
C HIS A 102 3.41 11.41 12.69
N THR A 103 4.72 11.45 12.75
CA THR A 103 5.51 12.54 12.16
C THR A 103 5.45 12.43 10.63
N PRO A 104 5.15 13.51 9.90
CA PRO A 104 5.23 13.50 8.44
C PRO A 104 6.62 13.07 7.96
N LEU A 105 6.67 12.40 6.79
CA LEU A 105 7.95 12.11 6.17
C LEU A 105 8.68 13.41 5.86
N GLN A 106 9.87 13.53 6.42
CA GLN A 106 10.74 14.64 6.09
C GLN A 106 11.44 14.34 4.76
N VAL A 107 11.37 15.27 3.83
CA VAL A 107 12.21 15.23 2.64
C VAL A 107 13.60 15.62 3.09
N ASN A 108 14.59 14.76 2.88
CA ASN A 108 16.00 15.13 3.07
C ASN A 108 16.32 16.25 2.06
N THR A 109 16.24 17.48 2.53
CA THR A 109 16.90 18.60 1.84
C THR A 109 18.35 18.59 2.29
N GLN A 110 19.25 18.10 1.45
CA GLN A 110 20.67 18.40 1.55
C GLN A 110 20.90 19.87 1.25
#